data_8e8813ef8f2787b28739e244a4d5ccfa
#
_entry.id   8e8813ef8f2787b28739e244a4d5ccfa
#
_cell.length_a   1.000
_cell.length_b   1.000
_cell.length_c   1.000
_cell.angle_alpha   90.00
_cell.angle_beta   90.00
_cell.angle_gamma   90.00
#
_symmetry.space_group_name_H-M   'P 1'
#
loop_
_entity.id
_entity.type
_entity.pdbx_description
1 polymer ?
#
loop_
_entity_poly.entity_id
_entity_poly.type
_entity_poly.pdbx_seq_one_letter_code
_entity_poly.pdbx_strand_id
1 'polypeptide(L)'
;MYIPNLPRQKKLPKVFLILALISFVALLIQIYFFDKTSEAKILFLAGTCVIVFLFLAIYLLSKINIHLLEKRLQEIEKIELSDKFEIKSLKKNPLLFSYVILFIILIFILFFLINILLKEFTYKYIFYIIFLIGIVIFNYYNFLREIKAEKYFLTINGKTIKIYYENNEKEVITIDNISQVRFYVIDSGRGIGKKNPSLQIFDNEEKILVEMTISANDYYLLKKYFEKYNVRIDNQYEEF
;
A
#
# COMPACT_ATOMS: atom_id res chain seq x y z
N MET A 1 17.01 -10.93 5.37
CA MET A 1 16.51 -9.63 4.88
C MET A 1 16.72 -8.58 5.97
N TYR A 2 17.33 -7.44 5.66
CA TYR A 2 17.60 -6.37 6.63
C TYR A 2 16.50 -5.31 6.55
N ILE A 3 15.82 -5.07 7.68
CA ILE A 3 14.87 -3.96 7.82
C ILE A 3 15.56 -2.88 8.65
N PRO A 4 15.90 -1.74 8.07
CA PRO A 4 16.71 -0.69 8.72
C PRO A 4 16.15 -0.23 10.07
N ASN A 5 14.84 -0.20 10.22
CA ASN A 5 14.15 0.30 11.41
C ASN A 5 13.74 -0.78 12.42
N LEU A 6 13.96 -2.08 12.14
CA LEU A 6 13.54 -3.17 13.02
C LEU A 6 14.13 -3.09 14.43
N PRO A 7 15.44 -2.80 14.62
CA PRO A 7 16.01 -2.65 15.95
C PRO A 7 15.41 -1.50 16.74
N ARG A 8 15.03 -0.40 16.07
CA ARG A 8 14.36 0.76 16.68
C ARG A 8 12.91 0.42 17.04
N GLN A 9 12.19 -0.26 16.16
CA GLN A 9 10.82 -0.70 16.41
C GLN A 9 10.74 -1.66 17.59
N LYS A 10 11.70 -2.58 17.76
CA LYS A 10 11.80 -3.49 18.92
C LYS A 10 12.01 -2.78 20.27
N LYS A 11 12.56 -1.56 20.27
CA LYS A 11 12.72 -0.75 21.49
C LYS A 11 11.44 0.01 21.89
N LEU A 12 10.57 0.34 20.93
CA LEU A 12 9.35 1.13 21.16
C LEU A 12 8.44 0.55 22.26
N PRO A 13 8.09 -0.76 22.30
CA PRO A 13 7.25 -1.31 23.35
C PRO A 13 7.85 -1.11 24.74
N LYS A 14 9.17 -1.26 24.89
CA LYS A 14 9.84 -1.05 26.17
C LYS A 14 9.70 0.38 26.67
N VAL A 15 9.80 1.37 25.76
CA VAL A 15 9.63 2.79 26.11
C VAL A 15 8.18 3.05 26.56
N PHE A 16 7.18 2.54 25.84
CA PHE A 16 5.79 2.73 26.24
C PHE A 16 5.42 2.01 27.52
N LEU A 17 6.02 0.85 27.79
CA LEU A 17 5.86 0.16 29.07
C LEU A 17 6.43 1.00 30.23
N ILE A 18 7.61 1.58 30.06
CA ILE A 18 8.22 2.46 31.08
C ILE A 18 7.35 3.68 31.31
N LEU A 19 6.83 4.31 30.26
CA LEU A 19 5.92 5.46 30.37
C LEU A 19 4.61 5.07 31.08
N ALA A 20 4.06 3.90 30.78
CA ALA A 20 2.88 3.38 31.48
C ALA A 20 3.14 3.17 32.98
N LEU A 21 4.31 2.61 33.35
CA LEU A 21 4.69 2.40 34.74
C LEU A 21 4.88 3.73 35.48
N ILE A 22 5.55 4.71 34.88
CA ILE A 22 5.73 6.06 35.46
C ILE A 22 4.35 6.72 35.68
N SER A 23 3.48 6.66 34.68
CA SER A 23 2.13 7.23 34.78
C SER A 23 1.28 6.50 35.84
N PHE A 24 1.47 5.18 35.98
CA PHE A 24 0.80 4.38 37.02
C PHE A 24 1.27 4.74 38.43
N VAL A 25 2.59 4.94 38.63
CA VAL A 25 3.13 5.41 39.90
C VAL A 25 2.59 6.81 40.24
N ALA A 26 2.54 7.71 39.26
CA ALA A 26 1.95 9.02 39.46
C ALA A 26 0.46 8.94 39.86
N LEU A 27 -0.30 8.00 39.26
CA LEU A 27 -1.69 7.73 39.62
C LEU A 27 -1.82 7.26 41.08
N LEU A 28 -0.94 6.34 41.52
CA LEU A 28 -0.95 5.87 42.93
C LEU A 28 -0.64 7.00 43.91
N ILE A 29 0.31 7.86 43.59
CA ILE A 29 0.64 9.05 44.41
C ILE A 29 -0.57 9.97 44.49
N GLN A 30 -1.25 10.22 43.35
CA GLN A 30 -2.48 11.05 43.35
C GLN A 30 -3.59 10.46 44.19
N ILE A 31 -3.82 9.14 44.14
CA ILE A 31 -4.81 8.42 44.94
C ILE A 31 -4.49 8.58 46.44
N TYR A 32 -3.20 8.42 46.81
CA TYR A 32 -2.77 8.54 48.19
C TYR A 32 -2.98 9.92 48.79
N PHE A 33 -2.73 10.99 47.99
CA PHE A 33 -2.97 12.38 48.39
C PHE A 33 -4.37 12.87 48.01
N PHE A 34 -5.31 12.00 47.67
CA PHE A 34 -6.62 12.32 47.17
C PHE A 34 -7.51 12.82 48.34
N ASP A 35 -7.83 14.12 48.34
CA ASP A 35 -8.85 14.73 49.19
C ASP A 35 -10.15 14.84 48.37
N LYS A 36 -11.24 14.19 48.82
CA LYS A 36 -12.49 14.01 48.08
C LYS A 36 -13.26 15.30 47.77
N THR A 37 -12.79 16.47 48.22
CA THR A 37 -13.54 17.72 48.24
C THR A 37 -13.46 18.58 46.97
N SER A 38 -12.67 18.19 45.94
CA SER A 38 -12.47 19.04 44.75
C SER A 38 -12.77 18.29 43.44
N GLU A 39 -13.74 18.78 42.66
CA GLU A 39 -14.09 18.26 41.33
C GLU A 39 -12.89 18.27 40.36
N ALA A 40 -12.02 19.29 40.45
CA ALA A 40 -10.81 19.38 39.66
C ALA A 40 -9.85 18.20 39.88
N LYS A 41 -9.77 17.68 41.11
CA LYS A 41 -8.93 16.51 41.43
C LYS A 41 -9.50 15.22 40.85
N ILE A 42 -10.80 15.06 40.78
CA ILE A 42 -11.48 13.91 40.14
C ILE A 42 -11.19 13.91 38.66
N LEU A 43 -11.28 15.06 38.00
CA LEU A 43 -10.99 15.21 36.58
C LEU A 43 -9.51 14.87 36.27
N PHE A 44 -8.60 15.34 37.12
CA PHE A 44 -7.17 15.07 36.99
C PHE A 44 -6.83 13.59 37.19
N LEU A 45 -7.44 12.91 38.14
CA LEU A 45 -7.32 11.46 38.38
C LEU A 45 -7.82 10.68 37.17
N ALA A 46 -9.01 11.03 36.64
CA ALA A 46 -9.56 10.41 35.45
C ALA A 46 -8.65 10.60 34.22
N GLY A 47 -8.08 11.79 34.04
CA GLY A 47 -7.13 12.07 32.97
C GLY A 47 -5.86 11.21 33.07
N THR A 48 -5.32 11.03 34.29
CA THR A 48 -4.13 10.18 34.51
C THR A 48 -4.44 8.70 34.24
N CYS A 49 -5.64 8.20 34.63
CA CYS A 49 -6.10 6.86 34.26
C CYS A 49 -6.12 6.67 32.74
N VAL A 50 -6.70 7.61 32.01
CA VAL A 50 -6.77 7.56 30.52
C VAL A 50 -5.34 7.47 29.93
N ILE A 51 -4.38 8.25 30.45
CA ILE A 51 -2.99 8.23 29.99
C ILE A 51 -2.34 6.85 30.22
N VAL A 52 -2.54 6.24 31.39
CA VAL A 52 -2.03 4.89 31.69
C VAL A 52 -2.60 3.88 30.70
N PHE A 53 -3.92 3.88 30.49
CA PHE A 53 -4.56 2.97 29.52
C PHE A 53 -4.07 3.20 28.09
N LEU A 54 -3.86 4.44 27.69
CA LEU A 54 -3.36 4.80 26.37
C LEU A 54 -1.94 4.24 26.15
N PHE A 55 -1.02 4.41 27.09
CA PHE A 55 0.33 3.86 26.98
C PHE A 55 0.33 2.33 26.98
N LEU A 56 -0.52 1.68 27.78
CA LEU A 56 -0.68 0.22 27.77
C LEU A 56 -1.25 -0.26 26.42
N ALA A 57 -2.23 0.42 25.85
CA ALA A 57 -2.79 0.09 24.54
C ALA A 57 -1.72 0.22 23.44
N ILE A 58 -0.93 1.31 23.44
CA ILE A 58 0.15 1.49 22.46
C ILE A 58 1.23 0.42 22.65
N TYR A 59 1.58 0.06 23.89
CA TYR A 59 2.51 -1.03 24.17
C TYR A 59 2.03 -2.35 23.57
N LEU A 60 0.77 -2.74 23.82
CA LEU A 60 0.20 -3.99 23.30
C LEU A 60 0.14 -3.99 21.77
N LEU A 61 -0.34 -2.90 21.16
CA LEU A 61 -0.40 -2.76 19.70
C LEU A 61 1.01 -2.84 19.06
N SER A 62 2.00 -2.19 19.68
CA SER A 62 3.39 -2.24 19.19
C SER A 62 3.96 -3.66 19.29
N LYS A 63 3.64 -4.40 20.35
CA LYS A 63 4.08 -5.79 20.51
C LYS A 63 3.45 -6.73 19.48
N ILE A 64 2.15 -6.57 19.25
CA ILE A 64 1.42 -7.31 18.20
C ILE A 64 2.02 -7.03 16.83
N ASN A 65 2.26 -5.76 16.48
CA ASN A 65 2.85 -5.38 15.21
C ASN A 65 4.24 -5.98 15.00
N ILE A 66 5.11 -5.99 16.03
CA ILE A 66 6.43 -6.63 15.93
C ILE A 66 6.31 -8.12 15.71
N HIS A 67 5.42 -8.80 16.44
CA HIS A 67 5.20 -10.24 16.27
C HIS A 67 4.72 -10.57 14.85
N LEU A 68 3.75 -9.80 14.32
CA LEU A 68 3.27 -9.97 12.95
C LEU A 68 4.38 -9.72 11.92
N LEU A 69 5.23 -8.72 12.15
CA LEU A 69 6.38 -8.43 11.32
C LEU A 69 7.39 -9.59 11.30
N GLU A 70 7.75 -10.11 12.48
CA GLU A 70 8.69 -11.25 12.60
C GLU A 70 8.13 -12.50 11.91
N LYS A 71 6.85 -12.80 12.12
CA LYS A 71 6.17 -13.91 11.44
C LYS A 71 6.24 -13.72 9.92
N ARG A 72 5.96 -12.51 9.43
CA ARG A 72 6.01 -12.20 8.00
C ARG A 72 7.41 -12.37 7.42
N LEU A 73 8.46 -11.96 8.15
CA LEU A 73 9.84 -12.16 7.72
C LEU A 73 10.20 -13.64 7.60
N GLN A 74 9.77 -14.46 8.57
CA GLN A 74 9.98 -15.91 8.51
C GLN A 74 9.26 -16.56 7.33
N GLU A 75 8.05 -16.10 6.99
CA GLU A 75 7.32 -16.56 5.79
C GLU A 75 8.08 -16.23 4.51
N ILE A 76 8.64 -15.01 4.41
CA ILE A 76 9.43 -14.57 3.24
C ILE A 76 10.73 -15.39 3.10
N GLU A 77 11.41 -15.68 4.22
CA GLU A 77 12.62 -16.50 4.19
C GLU A 77 12.36 -17.93 3.70
N LYS A 78 11.19 -18.48 4.01
CA LYS A 78 10.77 -19.83 3.59
C LYS A 78 10.32 -19.93 2.13
N ILE A 79 10.19 -18.80 1.41
CA ILE A 79 9.82 -18.84 0.00
C ILE A 79 10.94 -19.55 -0.78
N GLU A 80 10.66 -20.75 -1.24
CA GLU A 80 11.56 -21.53 -2.10
C GLU A 80 11.30 -21.20 -3.57
N LEU A 81 12.39 -21.10 -4.34
CA LEU A 81 12.31 -20.90 -5.78
C LEU A 81 12.14 -22.23 -6.48
N SER A 82 10.94 -22.52 -6.94
CA SER A 82 10.68 -23.64 -7.86
C SER A 82 11.13 -23.28 -9.28
N ASP A 83 11.56 -24.28 -10.05
CA ASP A 83 11.91 -24.07 -11.46
C ASP A 83 10.68 -23.74 -12.32
N LYS A 84 9.48 -24.09 -11.85
CA LYS A 84 8.23 -23.78 -12.53
C LYS A 84 7.23 -23.20 -11.55
N PHE A 85 6.72 -21.99 -11.84
CA PHE A 85 5.69 -21.34 -11.06
C PHE A 85 4.86 -20.35 -11.91
N GLU A 86 3.72 -19.98 -11.39
CA GLU A 86 2.79 -19.04 -12.03
C GLU A 86 2.59 -17.81 -11.16
N ILE A 87 2.53 -16.63 -11.81
CA ILE A 87 2.25 -15.36 -11.17
C ILE A 87 0.96 -14.80 -11.78
N LYS A 88 -0.04 -14.60 -10.94
CA LYS A 88 -1.33 -14.05 -11.37
C LYS A 88 -1.48 -12.61 -10.89
N SER A 89 -2.02 -11.78 -11.75
CA SER A 89 -2.38 -10.42 -11.37
C SER A 89 -3.42 -10.43 -10.24
N LEU A 90 -3.25 -9.54 -9.27
CA LEU A 90 -4.23 -9.33 -8.22
C LEU A 90 -5.45 -8.59 -8.77
N LYS A 91 -6.63 -9.16 -8.56
CA LYS A 91 -7.90 -8.49 -8.88
C LYS A 91 -8.20 -7.42 -7.82
N LYS A 92 -8.35 -6.18 -8.27
CA LYS A 92 -8.62 -5.02 -7.40
C LYS A 92 -10.11 -4.62 -7.41
N ASN A 93 -11.02 -5.59 -7.31
CA ASN A 93 -12.48 -5.34 -7.33
C ASN A 93 -12.96 -4.12 -6.50
N PRO A 94 -12.45 -3.85 -5.27
CA PRO A 94 -12.88 -2.67 -4.51
C PRO A 94 -12.43 -1.34 -5.13
N LEU A 95 -11.30 -1.32 -5.84
CA LEU A 95 -10.81 -0.10 -6.51
C LEU A 95 -11.66 0.26 -7.72
N LEU A 96 -12.10 -0.74 -8.50
CA LEU A 96 -13.02 -0.51 -9.62
C LEU A 96 -14.31 0.17 -9.15
N PHE A 97 -14.86 -0.26 -8.01
CA PHE A 97 -16.05 0.35 -7.42
C PHE A 97 -15.79 1.81 -7.00
N SER A 98 -14.63 2.14 -6.45
CA SER A 98 -14.28 3.50 -6.07
C SER A 98 -14.14 4.44 -7.28
N TYR A 99 -13.60 3.96 -8.40
CA TYR A 99 -13.55 4.72 -9.66
C TYR A 99 -14.95 4.99 -10.22
N VAL A 100 -15.85 4.02 -10.19
CA VAL A 100 -17.24 4.21 -10.64
C VAL A 100 -17.94 5.28 -9.81
N ILE A 101 -17.81 5.24 -8.48
CA ILE A 101 -18.36 6.27 -7.60
C ILE A 101 -17.76 7.63 -7.91
N LEU A 102 -16.44 7.72 -8.05
CA LEU A 102 -15.76 8.96 -8.38
C LEU A 102 -16.28 9.55 -9.71
N PHE A 103 -16.43 8.72 -10.74
CA PHE A 103 -16.99 9.14 -12.03
C PHE A 103 -18.40 9.71 -11.89
N ILE A 104 -19.27 9.04 -11.13
CA ILE A 104 -20.64 9.52 -10.90
C ILE A 104 -20.61 10.90 -10.22
N ILE A 105 -19.78 11.07 -9.20
CA ILE A 105 -19.64 12.36 -8.49
C ILE A 105 -19.13 13.45 -9.45
N LEU A 106 -18.10 13.16 -10.23
CA LEU A 106 -17.51 14.12 -11.17
C LEU A 106 -18.51 14.54 -12.26
N ILE A 107 -19.30 13.60 -12.80
CA ILE A 107 -20.36 13.90 -13.78
C ILE A 107 -21.42 14.78 -13.14
N PHE A 108 -21.82 14.52 -11.89
CA PHE A 108 -22.82 15.32 -11.19
C PHE A 108 -22.31 16.75 -10.94
N ILE A 109 -21.05 16.92 -10.55
CA ILE A 109 -20.43 18.25 -10.37
C ILE A 109 -20.36 18.97 -11.72
N LEU A 110 -19.98 18.29 -12.80
CA LEU A 110 -19.92 18.86 -14.14
C LEU A 110 -21.30 19.37 -14.59
N PHE A 111 -22.34 18.55 -14.41
CA PHE A 111 -23.72 18.92 -14.71
C PHE A 111 -24.15 20.17 -13.94
N PHE A 112 -23.80 20.25 -12.64
CA PHE A 112 -24.12 21.41 -11.81
C PHE A 112 -23.41 22.69 -12.28
N LEU A 113 -22.11 22.59 -12.62
CA LEU A 113 -21.33 23.73 -13.13
C LEU A 113 -21.85 24.22 -14.49
N ILE A 114 -22.26 23.32 -15.39
CA ILE A 114 -22.87 23.70 -16.67
C ILE A 114 -24.19 24.45 -16.43
N ASN A 115 -25.05 23.99 -15.52
CA ASN A 115 -26.28 24.68 -15.19
C ASN A 115 -26.06 26.09 -14.62
N ILE A 116 -25.02 26.28 -13.81
CA ILE A 116 -24.63 27.61 -13.31
C ILE A 116 -24.17 28.49 -14.49
N LEU A 117 -23.30 27.96 -15.35
CA LEU A 117 -22.78 28.70 -16.51
C LEU A 117 -23.87 29.16 -17.46
N LEU A 118 -24.93 28.34 -17.64
CA LEU A 118 -26.10 28.70 -18.48
C LEU A 118 -26.94 29.81 -17.86
N LYS A 119 -26.93 29.96 -16.53
CA LYS A 119 -27.65 31.02 -15.82
C LYS A 119 -26.85 32.32 -15.73
N GLU A 120 -25.57 32.20 -15.41
CA GLU A 120 -24.66 33.33 -15.21
C GLU A 120 -23.36 33.07 -15.97
N PHE A 121 -23.22 33.68 -17.15
CA PHE A 121 -22.02 33.53 -17.96
C PHE A 121 -20.81 34.20 -17.28
N THR A 122 -19.88 33.40 -16.76
CA THR A 122 -18.64 33.88 -16.15
C THR A 122 -17.47 33.02 -16.62
N TYR A 123 -16.41 33.64 -17.13
CA TYR A 123 -15.19 32.95 -17.60
C TYR A 123 -14.58 32.01 -16.53
N LYS A 124 -14.78 32.33 -15.26
CA LYS A 124 -14.35 31.53 -14.13
C LYS A 124 -14.92 30.11 -14.14
N TYR A 125 -16.21 29.95 -14.50
CA TYR A 125 -16.86 28.63 -14.58
C TYR A 125 -16.37 27.83 -15.79
N ILE A 126 -16.03 28.48 -16.89
CA ILE A 126 -15.42 27.80 -18.05
C ILE A 126 -14.09 27.17 -17.65
N PHE A 127 -13.25 27.90 -16.91
CA PHE A 127 -11.99 27.37 -16.42
C PHE A 127 -12.20 26.14 -15.52
N TYR A 128 -13.16 26.19 -14.59
CA TYR A 128 -13.46 25.05 -13.72
C TYR A 128 -13.97 23.83 -14.50
N ILE A 129 -14.78 24.03 -15.53
CA ILE A 129 -15.27 22.95 -16.41
C ILE A 129 -14.11 22.31 -17.15
N ILE A 130 -13.22 23.09 -17.77
CA ILE A 130 -12.04 22.57 -18.48
C ILE A 130 -11.14 21.78 -17.52
N PHE A 131 -10.88 22.30 -16.33
CA PHE A 131 -10.09 21.62 -15.31
C PHE A 131 -10.73 20.30 -14.87
N LEU A 132 -12.04 20.29 -14.65
CA LEU A 132 -12.78 19.09 -14.26
C LEU A 132 -12.76 18.03 -15.36
N ILE A 133 -12.92 18.42 -16.64
CA ILE A 133 -12.80 17.51 -17.79
C ILE A 133 -11.41 16.89 -17.82
N GLY A 134 -10.35 17.66 -17.56
CA GLY A 134 -8.97 17.14 -17.46
C GLY A 134 -8.84 16.06 -16.39
N ILE A 135 -9.44 16.28 -15.21
CA ILE A 135 -9.46 15.30 -14.11
C ILE A 135 -10.21 14.03 -14.54
N VAL A 136 -11.36 14.17 -15.20
CA VAL A 136 -12.17 13.02 -15.68
C VAL A 136 -11.36 12.19 -16.67
N ILE A 137 -10.72 12.81 -17.65
CA ILE A 137 -9.89 12.14 -18.67
C ILE A 137 -8.72 11.41 -18.00
N PHE A 138 -8.01 12.06 -17.07
CA PHE A 138 -6.90 11.46 -16.36
C PHE A 138 -7.32 10.24 -15.55
N ASN A 139 -8.44 10.33 -14.79
CA ASN A 139 -8.96 9.19 -14.03
C ASN A 139 -9.43 8.05 -14.94
N TYR A 140 -10.06 8.36 -16.08
CA TYR A 140 -10.48 7.35 -17.04
C TYR A 140 -9.29 6.59 -17.62
N TYR A 141 -8.21 7.29 -17.95
CA TYR A 141 -6.99 6.66 -18.46
C TYR A 141 -6.36 5.72 -17.42
N ASN A 142 -6.26 6.17 -16.16
CA ASN A 142 -5.75 5.33 -15.07
C ASN A 142 -6.63 4.09 -14.83
N PHE A 143 -7.94 4.24 -14.90
CA PHE A 143 -8.91 3.14 -14.79
C PHE A 143 -8.70 2.08 -15.87
N LEU A 144 -8.57 2.51 -17.15
CA LEU A 144 -8.30 1.57 -18.25
C LEU A 144 -6.96 0.84 -18.08
N ARG A 145 -5.93 1.54 -17.59
CA ARG A 145 -4.62 0.95 -17.32
C ARG A 145 -4.70 -0.13 -16.23
N GLU A 146 -5.47 0.11 -15.17
CA GLU A 146 -5.66 -0.88 -14.10
C GLU A 146 -6.44 -2.11 -14.58
N ILE A 147 -7.52 -1.94 -15.33
CA ILE A 147 -8.27 -3.07 -15.92
C ILE A 147 -7.36 -3.91 -16.82
N LYS A 148 -6.52 -3.26 -17.63
CA LYS A 148 -5.57 -3.97 -18.49
C LYS A 148 -4.55 -4.75 -17.67
N ALA A 149 -4.04 -4.18 -16.58
CA ALA A 149 -3.07 -4.81 -15.70
C ALA A 149 -3.62 -6.08 -15.02
N GLU A 150 -4.91 -6.14 -14.72
CA GLU A 150 -5.57 -7.30 -14.09
C GLU A 150 -5.69 -8.53 -15.02
N LYS A 151 -5.52 -8.35 -16.32
CA LYS A 151 -5.70 -9.40 -17.33
C LYS A 151 -4.42 -10.19 -17.62
N TYR A 152 -3.29 -9.76 -17.07
CA TYR A 152 -2.02 -10.43 -17.25
C TYR A 152 -1.81 -11.57 -16.27
N PHE A 153 -1.17 -12.66 -16.73
CA PHE A 153 -0.51 -13.61 -15.87
C PHE A 153 0.76 -14.15 -16.55
N LEU A 154 1.68 -14.64 -15.74
CA LEU A 154 2.98 -15.16 -16.18
C LEU A 154 3.11 -16.62 -15.78
N THR A 155 3.65 -17.44 -16.67
CA THR A 155 4.14 -18.78 -16.35
C THR A 155 5.64 -18.80 -16.55
N ILE A 156 6.38 -19.14 -15.52
CA ILE A 156 7.84 -19.19 -15.52
C ILE A 156 8.27 -20.65 -15.51
N ASN A 157 9.17 -21.01 -16.42
CA ASN A 157 9.75 -22.34 -16.51
C ASN A 157 11.25 -22.22 -16.82
N GLY A 158 12.10 -22.44 -15.82
CA GLY A 158 13.54 -22.25 -15.91
C GLY A 158 13.89 -20.81 -16.34
N LYS A 159 14.51 -20.65 -17.50
CA LYS A 159 14.85 -19.34 -18.08
C LYS A 159 13.76 -18.74 -18.98
N THR A 160 12.65 -19.42 -19.18
CA THR A 160 11.60 -19.00 -20.10
C THR A 160 10.42 -18.42 -19.32
N ILE A 161 9.94 -17.26 -19.73
CA ILE A 161 8.76 -16.60 -19.20
C ILE A 161 7.73 -16.51 -20.30
N LYS A 162 6.58 -17.13 -20.10
CA LYS A 162 5.41 -16.99 -20.96
C LYS A 162 4.48 -15.95 -20.40
N ILE A 163 4.16 -14.98 -21.22
CA ILE A 163 3.26 -13.88 -20.90
C ILE A 163 1.90 -14.17 -21.50
N TYR A 164 0.88 -14.16 -20.68
CA TYR A 164 -0.51 -14.33 -21.09
C TYR A 164 -1.31 -13.05 -20.86
N TYR A 165 -2.22 -12.78 -21.79
CA TYR A 165 -3.19 -11.71 -21.68
C TYR A 165 -4.59 -12.25 -22.02
N GLU A 166 -5.57 -12.11 -21.13
CA GLU A 166 -6.92 -12.68 -21.29
C GLU A 166 -6.92 -14.19 -21.61
N ASN A 167 -6.04 -14.98 -20.95
CA ASN A 167 -5.81 -16.42 -21.15
C ASN A 167 -5.17 -16.81 -22.48
N ASN A 168 -4.87 -15.87 -23.38
CA ASN A 168 -4.15 -16.14 -24.60
C ASN A 168 -2.64 -15.91 -24.40
N GLU A 169 -1.80 -16.81 -24.93
CA GLU A 169 -0.37 -16.62 -24.94
C GLU A 169 -0.04 -15.41 -25.84
N LYS A 170 0.45 -14.34 -25.22
CA LYS A 170 0.79 -13.09 -25.91
C LYS A 170 2.21 -13.16 -26.45
N GLU A 171 3.14 -13.64 -25.61
CA GLU A 171 4.55 -13.61 -25.92
C GLU A 171 5.31 -14.63 -25.06
N VAL A 172 6.40 -15.18 -25.62
CA VAL A 172 7.36 -16.04 -24.91
C VAL A 172 8.71 -15.35 -24.96
N ILE A 173 9.26 -15.06 -23.80
CA ILE A 173 10.55 -14.41 -23.66
C ILE A 173 11.53 -15.27 -22.88
N THR A 174 12.80 -15.13 -23.17
CA THR A 174 13.89 -15.70 -22.36
C THR A 174 14.45 -14.62 -21.44
N ILE A 175 15.03 -15.03 -20.34
CA ILE A 175 15.68 -14.13 -19.36
C ILE A 175 16.71 -13.21 -20.04
N ASP A 176 17.42 -13.72 -21.04
CA ASP A 176 18.49 -13.01 -21.74
C ASP A 176 17.95 -11.85 -22.61
N ASN A 177 16.64 -11.83 -22.89
CA ASN A 177 15.94 -10.75 -23.61
C ASN A 177 15.31 -9.69 -22.69
N ILE A 178 15.55 -9.79 -21.38
CA ILE A 178 15.04 -8.83 -20.39
C ILE A 178 16.15 -7.88 -19.99
N SER A 179 15.99 -6.59 -20.29
CA SER A 179 16.95 -5.55 -19.90
C SER A 179 16.80 -5.17 -18.42
N GLN A 180 15.56 -5.06 -17.96
CA GLN A 180 15.26 -4.59 -16.61
C GLN A 180 13.89 -5.05 -16.14
N VAL A 181 13.78 -5.24 -14.83
CA VAL A 181 12.51 -5.44 -14.13
C VAL A 181 12.33 -4.33 -13.11
N ARG A 182 11.16 -3.72 -13.07
CA ARG A 182 10.82 -2.70 -12.09
C ARG A 182 9.71 -3.17 -11.17
N PHE A 183 9.93 -3.01 -9.85
CA PHE A 183 8.91 -3.15 -8.83
C PHE A 183 8.61 -1.78 -8.23
N TYR A 184 7.35 -1.36 -8.27
CA TYR A 184 6.93 -0.06 -7.79
C TYR A 184 5.53 -0.13 -7.17
N VAL A 185 5.10 0.95 -6.56
CA VAL A 185 3.74 1.08 -6.03
C VAL A 185 3.00 2.10 -6.88
N ILE A 186 1.88 1.68 -7.45
CA ILE A 186 0.95 2.65 -8.03
C ILE A 186 0.31 3.38 -6.86
N ASP A 187 0.69 4.63 -6.66
CA ASP A 187 0.17 5.46 -5.57
C ASP A 187 -1.26 5.90 -5.88
N SER A 188 -2.20 4.99 -5.66
CA SER A 188 -3.63 5.26 -5.76
C SER A 188 -4.14 5.84 -4.44
N GLY A 189 -3.64 7.04 -4.06
CA GLY A 189 -4.20 7.80 -2.95
C GLY A 189 -3.82 7.31 -1.55
N ARG A 190 -4.05 8.14 -0.54
CA ARG A 190 -3.73 8.00 0.90
C ARG A 190 -4.52 6.86 1.58
N GLY A 191 -4.45 5.64 1.06
CA GLY A 191 -5.05 4.47 1.71
C GLY A 191 -4.16 3.98 2.85
N ILE A 192 -4.71 3.91 4.06
CA ILE A 192 -4.16 3.20 5.20
C ILE A 192 -4.33 1.70 4.91
N GLY A 193 -3.47 1.12 4.07
CA GLY A 193 -3.52 -0.30 3.72
C GLY A 193 -2.20 -0.76 3.12
N LYS A 194 -1.93 -2.06 3.21
CA LYS A 194 -0.75 -2.67 2.56
C LYS A 194 -0.85 -2.41 1.06
N LYS A 195 0.12 -1.64 0.54
CA LYS A 195 0.22 -1.38 -0.90
C LYS A 195 0.78 -2.64 -1.57
N ASN A 196 0.07 -3.15 -2.57
CA ASN A 196 0.58 -4.26 -3.36
C ASN A 196 1.59 -3.76 -4.40
N PRO A 197 2.68 -4.50 -4.63
CA PRO A 197 3.67 -4.14 -5.63
C PRO A 197 3.10 -4.31 -7.04
N SER A 198 3.53 -3.44 -7.93
CA SER A 198 3.33 -3.55 -9.37
C SER A 198 4.64 -3.95 -10.04
N LEU A 199 4.55 -4.87 -10.98
CA LEU A 199 5.65 -5.40 -11.79
C LEU A 199 5.61 -4.78 -13.18
N GLN A 200 6.75 -4.29 -13.66
CA GLN A 200 7.00 -4.02 -15.08
C GLN A 200 8.21 -4.84 -15.54
N ILE A 201 8.10 -5.47 -16.70
CA ILE A 201 9.21 -6.17 -17.38
C ILE A 201 9.50 -5.41 -18.67
N PHE A 202 10.78 -5.08 -18.89
CA PHE A 202 11.27 -4.36 -20.06
C PHE A 202 12.13 -5.29 -20.92
N ASP A 203 11.95 -5.21 -22.22
CA ASP A 203 12.85 -5.84 -23.17
C ASP A 203 14.16 -5.05 -23.38
N ASN A 204 15.01 -5.53 -24.27
CA ASN A 204 16.28 -4.88 -24.59
C ASN A 204 16.11 -3.53 -25.34
N GLU A 205 14.92 -3.25 -25.86
CA GLU A 205 14.56 -1.98 -26.51
C GLU A 205 13.86 -1.02 -25.53
N GLU A 206 13.86 -1.32 -24.22
CA GLU A 206 13.18 -0.57 -23.15
C GLU A 206 11.66 -0.51 -23.29
N LYS A 207 11.06 -1.39 -24.09
CA LYS A 207 9.61 -1.50 -24.23
C LYS A 207 9.02 -2.32 -23.10
N ILE A 208 7.89 -1.88 -22.56
CA ILE A 208 7.16 -2.59 -21.52
C ILE A 208 6.41 -3.79 -22.14
N LEU A 209 6.85 -5.00 -21.82
CA LEU A 209 6.21 -6.25 -22.22
C LEU A 209 5.00 -6.57 -21.34
N VAL A 210 5.14 -6.35 -20.03
CA VAL A 210 4.14 -6.64 -19.00
C VAL A 210 4.08 -5.52 -18.00
N GLU A 211 2.87 -5.16 -17.60
CA GLU A 211 2.60 -4.34 -16.43
C GLU A 211 1.44 -4.95 -15.65
N MET A 212 1.68 -5.39 -14.42
CA MET A 212 0.66 -6.05 -13.59
C MET A 212 0.89 -5.80 -12.10
N THR A 213 -0.20 -5.82 -11.31
CA THR A 213 -0.11 -5.79 -9.85
C THR A 213 -0.04 -7.22 -9.32
N ILE A 214 0.89 -7.49 -8.42
CA ILE A 214 1.17 -8.81 -7.89
C ILE A 214 1.03 -8.84 -6.36
N SER A 215 0.97 -10.03 -5.79
CA SER A 215 0.99 -10.19 -4.34
C SER A 215 2.39 -9.90 -3.76
N ALA A 216 2.46 -9.58 -2.48
CA ALA A 216 3.75 -9.40 -1.81
C ALA A 216 4.59 -10.71 -1.82
N ASN A 217 3.95 -11.87 -1.78
CA ASN A 217 4.67 -13.16 -1.89
C ASN A 217 5.27 -13.35 -3.28
N ASP A 218 4.48 -13.04 -4.33
CA ASP A 218 4.94 -13.13 -5.72
C ASP A 218 6.08 -12.15 -5.99
N TYR A 219 6.04 -10.96 -5.36
CA TYR A 219 7.15 -10.01 -5.42
C TYR A 219 8.46 -10.64 -4.91
N TYR A 220 8.45 -11.27 -3.73
CA TYR A 220 9.67 -11.89 -3.18
C TYR A 220 10.13 -13.09 -4.00
N LEU A 221 9.19 -13.89 -4.53
CA LEU A 221 9.48 -14.99 -5.42
C LEU A 221 10.14 -14.52 -6.71
N LEU A 222 9.56 -13.51 -7.37
CA LEU A 222 10.10 -12.91 -8.60
C LEU A 222 11.43 -12.22 -8.35
N LYS A 223 11.59 -11.51 -7.24
CA LYS A 223 12.84 -10.87 -6.87
C LYS A 223 13.97 -11.91 -6.77
N LYS A 224 13.76 -13.01 -6.02
CA LYS A 224 14.72 -14.11 -5.93
C LYS A 224 15.00 -14.74 -7.31
N TYR A 225 13.98 -14.87 -8.17
CA TYR A 225 14.13 -15.41 -9.51
C TYR A 225 15.01 -14.51 -10.38
N PHE A 226 14.74 -13.22 -10.46
CA PHE A 226 15.52 -12.31 -11.29
C PHE A 226 16.94 -12.09 -10.73
N GLU A 227 17.13 -12.08 -9.41
CA GLU A 227 18.46 -12.07 -8.77
C GLU A 227 19.28 -13.30 -9.13
N LYS A 228 18.68 -14.52 -9.15
CA LYS A 228 19.33 -15.78 -9.57
C LYS A 228 19.92 -15.67 -10.97
N TYR A 229 19.28 -14.95 -11.88
CA TYR A 229 19.70 -14.80 -13.27
C TYR A 229 20.39 -13.45 -13.55
N ASN A 230 20.76 -12.67 -12.54
CA ASN A 230 21.45 -11.40 -12.65
C ASN A 230 20.72 -10.35 -13.51
N VAL A 231 19.39 -10.39 -13.56
CA VAL A 231 18.59 -9.38 -14.25
C VAL A 231 18.61 -8.09 -13.43
N ARG A 232 18.74 -6.93 -14.08
CA ARG A 232 18.69 -5.63 -13.43
C ARG A 232 17.33 -5.39 -12.79
N ILE A 233 17.31 -5.11 -11.48
CA ILE A 233 16.08 -4.84 -10.72
C ILE A 233 16.08 -3.37 -10.28
N ASP A 234 15.08 -2.60 -10.74
CA ASP A 234 14.74 -1.28 -10.21
C ASP A 234 13.64 -1.48 -9.15
N ASN A 235 14.04 -1.45 -7.87
CA ASN A 235 13.14 -1.72 -6.77
C ASN A 235 12.73 -0.41 -6.08
N GLN A 236 11.48 0.00 -6.30
CA GLN A 236 10.84 1.15 -5.68
C GLN A 236 9.73 0.72 -4.70
N TYR A 237 9.60 -0.60 -4.47
CA TYR A 237 8.64 -1.17 -3.52
C TYR A 237 9.32 -1.50 -2.19
N GLU A 238 8.74 -1.00 -1.11
CA GLU A 238 9.12 -1.36 0.26
C GLU A 238 7.87 -1.85 1.01
N GLU A 239 7.90 -3.08 1.50
CA GLU A 239 6.79 -3.63 2.31
C GLU A 239 6.86 -3.12 3.75
N PHE A 240 8.03 -2.66 4.23
CA PHE A 240 8.32 -2.31 5.62
C PHE A 240 8.98 -0.95 5.77
#